data_7d35ccb32304d14713c3e3fcca87a8b1
#
_entry.id   7d35ccb32304d14713c3e3fcca87a8b1
#
_cell.length_a   1.000
_cell.length_b   1.000
_cell.length_c   1.000
_cell.angle_alpha   90.00
_cell.angle_beta   90.00
_cell.angle_gamma   90.00
#
_symmetry.space_group_name_H-M   'P 1'
#
loop_
_entity.id
_entity.type
_entity.pdbx_description
1 polymer ?
#
loop_
_entity_poly.entity_id
_entity_poly.type
_entity_poly.pdbx_seq_one_letter_code
_entity_poly.pdbx_strand_id
1 'polypeptide(L)'
;SARSIGWQLPLGHGSVTSYAETDGAGAPAAIGVVFSATALDGLSMESDMHRCHGRTHEGHVDAKTQCMQMQEHVIPLPDSTARRADVPFKWMLLNWNPRGHIPPGVYDVPHFDIHFQMAPIADIFAIEPGPCGPELVRCDQFAIAKKPLPANYMHTDFKDVDAVVPAMGNHLIDLTGPEFNRQPFTHSWVYGVYDGKVIFYEQMVSRA
;
A
#
# COMPACT_ATOMS: atom_id res chain seq x y z
N SER A 1 -7.51 -16.40 -22.07
CA SER A 1 -7.09 -15.93 -20.74
C SER A 1 -7.74 -16.79 -19.66
N ALA A 2 -7.02 -17.07 -18.60
CA ALA A 2 -7.54 -17.79 -17.44
C ALA A 2 -7.38 -16.92 -16.20
N ARG A 3 -8.42 -16.90 -15.33
CA ARG A 3 -8.39 -16.18 -14.05
C ARG A 3 -8.28 -17.19 -12.92
N SER A 4 -7.31 -16.99 -12.05
CA SER A 4 -7.15 -17.70 -10.78
C SER A 4 -7.67 -16.83 -9.66
N ILE A 5 -8.46 -17.40 -8.76
CA ILE A 5 -9.00 -16.74 -7.58
C ILE A 5 -8.15 -17.13 -6.37
N GLY A 6 -7.78 -16.16 -5.58
CA GLY A 6 -6.98 -16.34 -4.38
C GLY A 6 -7.78 -16.19 -3.09
N TRP A 7 -7.20 -15.52 -2.12
CA TRP A 7 -7.76 -15.36 -0.79
C TRP A 7 -8.90 -14.37 -0.77
N GLN A 8 -9.93 -14.68 0.01
CA GLN A 8 -11.07 -13.83 0.27
C GLN A 8 -11.11 -13.43 1.74
N LEU A 9 -11.34 -12.14 2.00
CA LEU A 9 -11.48 -11.57 3.34
C LEU A 9 -12.78 -10.78 3.45
N PRO A 10 -13.41 -10.74 4.64
CA PRO A 10 -14.51 -9.82 4.92
C PRO A 10 -14.08 -8.36 4.74
N LEU A 11 -14.96 -7.56 4.14
CA LEU A 11 -14.78 -6.11 4.00
C LEU A 11 -16.16 -5.45 3.95
N GLY A 12 -16.43 -4.51 4.83
CA GLY A 12 -17.77 -3.93 4.97
C GLY A 12 -18.84 -5.02 5.19
N HIS A 13 -19.94 -4.94 4.46
CA HIS A 13 -20.97 -5.99 4.44
C HIS A 13 -20.73 -7.08 3.39
N GLY A 14 -19.58 -7.09 2.78
CA GLY A 14 -19.20 -8.05 1.73
C GLY A 14 -17.79 -8.61 1.92
N SER A 15 -17.06 -8.69 0.83
CA SER A 15 -15.73 -9.27 0.82
C SER A 15 -14.83 -8.62 -0.25
N VAL A 16 -13.53 -8.79 -0.05
CA VAL A 16 -12.49 -8.53 -1.03
C VAL A 16 -11.75 -9.82 -1.33
N THR A 17 -11.45 -10.07 -2.60
CA THR A 17 -10.83 -11.32 -3.07
C THR A 17 -9.67 -11.00 -4.00
N SER A 18 -8.52 -11.63 -3.81
CA SER A 18 -7.40 -11.52 -4.75
C SER A 18 -7.65 -12.35 -6.01
N TYR A 19 -7.11 -11.88 -7.12
CA TYR A 19 -7.11 -12.63 -8.37
C TYR A 19 -5.81 -12.45 -9.14
N ALA A 20 -5.58 -13.35 -10.07
CA ALA A 20 -4.54 -13.22 -11.09
C ALA A 20 -5.07 -13.74 -12.44
N GLU A 21 -4.61 -13.15 -13.52
CA GLU A 21 -4.96 -13.56 -14.88
C GLU A 21 -3.70 -13.91 -15.66
N THR A 22 -3.86 -14.90 -16.53
CA THR A 22 -2.88 -15.22 -17.57
C THR A 22 -3.50 -15.01 -18.95
N ASP A 23 -2.68 -14.71 -19.93
CA ASP A 23 -3.10 -14.67 -21.33
C ASP A 23 -3.34 -16.08 -21.91
N GLY A 24 -3.61 -16.16 -23.20
CA GLY A 24 -3.82 -17.44 -23.91
C GLY A 24 -2.57 -18.32 -24.03
N ALA A 25 -1.39 -17.77 -23.82
CA ALA A 25 -0.11 -18.47 -23.79
C ALA A 25 0.35 -18.85 -22.37
N GLY A 26 -0.44 -18.46 -21.34
CA GLY A 26 -0.11 -18.72 -19.95
C GLY A 26 0.84 -17.69 -19.33
N ALA A 27 1.16 -16.60 -20.03
CA ALA A 27 1.96 -15.52 -19.45
C ALA A 27 1.14 -14.68 -18.46
N PRO A 28 1.74 -14.13 -17.38
CA PRO A 28 1.05 -13.24 -16.46
C PRO A 28 0.50 -12.02 -17.19
N ALA A 29 -0.78 -11.70 -16.98
CA ALA A 29 -1.46 -10.60 -17.64
C ALA A 29 -1.98 -9.55 -16.67
N ALA A 30 -2.54 -9.96 -15.52
CA ALA A 30 -3.05 -9.06 -14.51
C ALA A 30 -3.03 -9.69 -13.11
N ILE A 31 -2.95 -8.85 -12.10
CA ILE A 31 -3.20 -9.17 -10.69
C ILE A 31 -4.07 -8.07 -10.09
N GLY A 32 -4.84 -8.40 -9.07
CA GLY A 32 -5.67 -7.39 -8.42
C GLY A 32 -6.56 -7.93 -7.32
N VAL A 33 -7.49 -7.08 -6.90
CA VAL A 33 -8.56 -7.42 -5.97
C VAL A 33 -9.92 -7.18 -6.61
N VAL A 34 -10.89 -7.97 -6.21
CA VAL A 34 -12.31 -7.80 -6.56
C VAL A 34 -13.08 -7.54 -5.29
N PHE A 35 -13.80 -6.44 -5.26
CA PHE A 35 -14.75 -6.12 -4.19
C PHE A 35 -16.12 -6.72 -4.56
N SER A 36 -16.75 -7.40 -3.63
CA SER A 36 -18.15 -7.79 -3.82
C SER A 36 -19.06 -6.54 -3.82
N ALA A 37 -20.26 -6.66 -4.36
CA ALA A 37 -21.18 -5.52 -4.50
C ALA A 37 -21.47 -4.78 -3.17
N THR A 38 -21.46 -5.50 -2.05
CA THR A 38 -21.72 -4.94 -0.72
C THR A 38 -20.46 -4.64 0.09
N ALA A 39 -19.27 -4.84 -0.48
CA ALA A 39 -18.01 -4.62 0.23
C ALA A 39 -17.78 -3.15 0.62
N LEU A 40 -18.37 -2.22 -0.12
CA LEU A 40 -18.26 -0.79 0.17
C LEU A 40 -19.32 -0.29 1.14
N ASP A 41 -20.30 -1.13 1.48
CA ASP A 41 -21.34 -0.82 2.47
C ASP A 41 -20.85 -1.22 3.85
N GLY A 42 -21.13 -0.38 4.86
CA GLY A 42 -20.76 -0.67 6.25
C GLY A 42 -19.25 -0.67 6.51
N LEU A 43 -18.46 -0.02 5.67
CA LEU A 43 -17.04 0.22 5.97
C LEU A 43 -16.92 1.02 7.26
N SER A 44 -16.08 0.56 8.17
CA SER A 44 -15.86 1.25 9.43
C SER A 44 -15.24 2.62 9.21
N MET A 45 -15.70 3.60 9.97
CA MET A 45 -15.09 4.94 10.03
C MET A 45 -14.03 5.06 11.12
N GLU A 46 -13.77 3.96 11.84
CA GLU A 46 -12.75 3.89 12.87
C GLU A 46 -11.54 3.10 12.36
N SER A 47 -10.36 3.55 12.74
CA SER A 47 -9.12 2.85 12.45
C SER A 47 -8.96 1.64 13.37
N ASP A 48 -8.37 0.58 12.83
CA ASP A 48 -8.06 -0.62 13.61
C ASP A 48 -6.72 -0.44 14.33
N MET A 49 -6.79 0.13 15.54
CA MET A 49 -5.62 0.36 16.38
C MET A 49 -4.84 -0.92 16.72
N HIS A 50 -5.51 -2.08 16.69
CA HIS A 50 -4.87 -3.37 17.02
C HIS A 50 -4.05 -3.94 15.88
N ARG A 51 -4.27 -3.46 14.65
CA ARG A 51 -3.60 -3.93 13.44
C ARG A 51 -2.50 -3.01 12.94
N CYS A 52 -2.21 -1.93 13.64
CA CYS A 52 -1.09 -1.08 13.31
C CYS A 52 0.21 -1.86 13.42
N HIS A 53 0.52 -2.55 12.35
CA HIS A 53 1.74 -3.32 12.20
C HIS A 53 1.97 -4.33 13.34
N GLY A 54 0.86 -4.79 13.96
CA GLY A 54 0.91 -5.74 15.06
C GLY A 54 1.61 -5.24 16.31
N ARG A 55 1.75 -3.90 16.50
CA ARG A 55 2.53 -3.33 17.59
C ARG A 55 1.84 -2.13 18.22
N THR A 56 1.62 -2.22 19.52
CA THR A 56 1.36 -1.07 20.37
C THR A 56 2.70 -0.46 20.75
N HIS A 57 3.00 0.74 20.30
CA HIS A 57 4.15 1.50 20.75
C HIS A 57 3.71 2.42 21.88
N GLU A 58 3.86 1.95 23.11
CA GLU A 58 3.74 2.78 24.30
C GLU A 58 4.78 3.91 24.23
N GLY A 59 4.30 5.16 24.25
CA GLY A 59 5.12 6.35 24.39
C GLY A 59 5.36 7.16 23.11
N HIS A 60 4.90 6.75 21.94
CA HIS A 60 4.94 7.53 20.71
C HIS A 60 3.58 8.14 20.37
N VAL A 61 3.48 9.46 20.48
CA VAL A 61 2.28 10.23 20.12
C VAL A 61 1.88 9.96 18.67
N ASP A 62 2.84 9.68 17.82
CA ASP A 62 2.69 9.59 16.38
C ASP A 62 2.41 8.18 15.84
N ALA A 63 2.82 7.15 16.56
CA ALA A 63 2.34 5.79 16.30
C ALA A 63 0.82 5.74 16.40
N LYS A 64 0.22 6.47 17.34
CA LYS A 64 -1.23 6.61 17.49
C LYS A 64 -1.85 7.33 16.29
N THR A 65 -1.19 8.34 15.73
CA THR A 65 -1.67 9.08 14.57
C THR A 65 -1.61 8.23 13.30
N GLN A 66 -0.52 7.53 13.07
CA GLN A 66 -0.38 6.62 11.92
C GLN A 66 -1.40 5.48 11.98
N CYS A 67 -1.61 4.93 13.16
CA CYS A 67 -2.56 3.86 13.36
C CYS A 67 -4.02 4.27 13.29
N MET A 68 -4.34 5.51 13.62
CA MET A 68 -5.73 5.99 13.62
C MET A 68 -6.32 6.25 12.23
N GLN A 69 -5.54 6.12 11.17
CA GLN A 69 -5.99 6.57 9.86
C GLN A 69 -6.45 5.45 8.95
N MET A 70 -6.10 4.19 9.21
CA MET A 70 -6.38 3.10 8.28
C MET A 70 -6.82 1.80 8.95
N GLN A 71 -7.51 0.97 8.18
CA GLN A 71 -7.69 -0.45 8.45
C GLN A 71 -6.84 -1.25 7.46
N GLU A 72 -6.22 -2.30 7.93
CA GLU A 72 -5.18 -3.01 7.20
C GLU A 72 -5.56 -4.48 6.98
N HIS A 73 -5.45 -4.94 5.72
CA HIS A 73 -5.74 -6.30 5.33
C HIS A 73 -4.61 -6.89 4.48
N VAL A 74 -4.02 -7.98 4.95
CA VAL A 74 -3.04 -8.76 4.18
C VAL A 74 -3.77 -9.74 3.29
N ILE A 75 -3.59 -9.63 1.98
CA ILE A 75 -4.26 -10.48 0.99
C ILE A 75 -3.20 -11.17 0.12
N PRO A 76 -2.92 -12.46 0.34
CA PRO A 76 -2.05 -13.22 -0.55
C PRO A 76 -2.60 -13.30 -1.97
N LEU A 77 -1.71 -13.29 -2.97
CA LEU A 77 -2.07 -13.64 -4.34
C LEU A 77 -2.45 -15.13 -4.42
N PRO A 78 -3.16 -15.55 -5.49
CA PRO A 78 -3.36 -16.98 -5.74
C PRO A 78 -2.04 -17.73 -5.71
N ASP A 79 -2.01 -18.88 -5.05
CA ASP A 79 -0.80 -19.68 -4.86
C ASP A 79 -0.08 -20.02 -6.17
N SER A 80 -0.85 -20.29 -7.23
CA SER A 80 -0.32 -20.55 -8.55
C SER A 80 0.47 -19.38 -9.12
N THR A 81 0.10 -18.15 -8.76
CA THR A 81 0.77 -16.92 -9.19
C THR A 81 1.90 -16.55 -8.25
N ALA A 82 1.69 -16.63 -6.93
CA ALA A 82 2.70 -16.27 -5.94
C ALA A 82 3.98 -17.12 -6.03
N ARG A 83 3.86 -18.37 -6.51
CA ARG A 83 5.01 -19.28 -6.74
C ARG A 83 5.74 -19.08 -8.06
N ARG A 84 5.22 -18.27 -8.98
CA ARG A 84 5.87 -18.02 -10.28
C ARG A 84 7.12 -17.16 -10.09
N ALA A 85 8.20 -17.54 -10.77
CA ALA A 85 9.45 -16.77 -10.77
C ALA A 85 9.38 -15.51 -11.64
N ASP A 86 8.50 -15.53 -12.65
CA ASP A 86 8.26 -14.42 -13.57
C ASP A 86 7.24 -13.39 -13.06
N VAL A 87 6.67 -13.59 -11.85
CA VAL A 87 5.80 -12.63 -11.15
C VAL A 87 6.52 -12.16 -9.90
N PRO A 88 6.94 -10.88 -9.83
CA PRO A 88 7.64 -10.35 -8.66
C PRO A 88 6.71 -10.16 -7.46
N PHE A 89 5.43 -9.92 -7.70
CA PHE A 89 4.44 -9.69 -6.66
C PHE A 89 4.01 -11.00 -5.98
N LYS A 90 3.86 -10.95 -4.65
CA LYS A 90 3.56 -12.14 -3.85
C LYS A 90 2.29 -12.02 -3.02
N TRP A 91 1.97 -10.81 -2.58
CA TRP A 91 0.81 -10.51 -1.74
C TRP A 91 0.44 -9.04 -1.88
N MET A 92 -0.70 -8.67 -1.34
CA MET A 92 -1.16 -7.29 -1.31
C MET A 92 -1.43 -6.85 0.12
N LEU A 93 -1.11 -5.59 0.42
CA LEU A 93 -1.57 -4.91 1.60
C LEU A 93 -2.67 -3.94 1.18
N LEU A 94 -3.90 -4.21 1.60
CA LEU A 94 -5.04 -3.34 1.36
C LEU A 94 -5.28 -2.50 2.60
N ASN A 95 -5.23 -1.19 2.46
CA ASN A 95 -5.61 -0.24 3.49
C ASN A 95 -6.92 0.45 3.14
N TRP A 96 -7.84 0.52 4.10
CA TRP A 96 -8.98 1.40 4.05
C TRP A 96 -8.70 2.62 4.93
N ASN A 97 -8.73 3.80 4.34
CA ASN A 97 -8.49 5.08 4.98
C ASN A 97 -9.80 5.86 5.09
N PRO A 98 -10.56 5.71 6.17
CA PRO A 98 -11.91 6.29 6.28
C PRO A 98 -11.92 7.83 6.27
N ARG A 99 -10.81 8.46 6.62
CA ARG A 99 -10.64 9.91 6.64
C ARG A 99 -9.49 10.39 5.74
N GLY A 100 -8.95 9.48 4.95
CA GLY A 100 -7.75 9.74 4.18
C GLY A 100 -6.50 9.91 5.05
N HIS A 101 -5.44 10.39 4.42
CA HIS A 101 -4.16 10.69 5.06
C HIS A 101 -3.48 11.89 4.42
N ILE A 102 -2.27 12.19 4.85
CA ILE A 102 -1.43 13.26 4.31
C ILE A 102 -1.08 13.04 2.82
N PRO A 103 -0.80 14.13 2.03
CA PRO A 103 -0.86 15.52 2.48
C PRO A 103 -2.29 16.09 2.49
N PRO A 104 -2.57 17.02 3.43
CA PRO A 104 -3.88 17.66 3.50
C PRO A 104 -4.25 18.37 2.20
N GLY A 105 -5.52 18.30 1.80
CA GLY A 105 -6.02 18.88 0.56
C GLY A 105 -5.72 18.05 -0.69
N VAL A 106 -5.10 16.88 -0.52
CA VAL A 106 -4.79 15.93 -1.61
C VAL A 106 -5.43 14.58 -1.35
N TYR A 107 -4.98 13.87 -0.30
CA TYR A 107 -5.42 12.51 0.01
C TYR A 107 -6.29 12.42 1.28
N ASP A 108 -6.77 13.52 1.80
CA ASP A 108 -7.61 13.62 3.00
C ASP A 108 -9.10 13.33 2.75
N VAL A 109 -9.38 12.42 1.84
CA VAL A 109 -10.71 11.88 1.54
C VAL A 109 -10.73 10.37 1.71
N PRO A 110 -11.90 9.75 1.96
CA PRO A 110 -11.99 8.29 2.08
C PRO A 110 -11.47 7.58 0.84
N HIS A 111 -10.50 6.69 0.99
CA HIS A 111 -9.90 5.95 -0.12
C HIS A 111 -9.29 4.62 0.31
N PHE A 112 -9.02 3.79 -0.68
CA PHE A 112 -8.25 2.56 -0.53
C PHE A 112 -6.84 2.74 -1.08
N ASP A 113 -5.87 2.16 -0.37
CA ASP A 113 -4.51 1.94 -0.86
C ASP A 113 -4.30 0.44 -1.06
N ILE A 114 -3.85 0.05 -2.23
CA ILE A 114 -3.62 -1.34 -2.58
C ILE A 114 -2.14 -1.49 -2.94
N HIS A 115 -1.34 -1.96 -1.99
CA HIS A 115 0.08 -2.17 -2.17
C HIS A 115 0.34 -3.57 -2.74
N PHE A 116 0.81 -3.65 -3.96
CA PHE A 116 1.26 -4.90 -4.58
C PHE A 116 2.70 -5.17 -4.18
N GLN A 117 2.89 -6.07 -3.22
CA GLN A 117 4.15 -6.29 -2.53
C GLN A 117 5.05 -7.31 -3.23
N MET A 118 6.34 -6.95 -3.36
CA MET A 118 7.40 -7.81 -3.90
C MET A 118 8.29 -8.38 -2.79
N ALA A 119 8.40 -7.68 -1.67
CA ALA A 119 9.16 -8.14 -0.52
C ALA A 119 8.34 -9.10 0.36
N PRO A 120 8.97 -10.01 1.11
CA PRO A 120 8.31 -10.86 2.09
C PRO A 120 7.55 -10.06 3.15
N ILE A 121 6.43 -10.61 3.64
CA ILE A 121 5.61 -9.98 4.69
C ILE A 121 6.45 -9.64 5.92
N ALA A 122 7.32 -10.56 6.35
CA ALA A 122 8.15 -10.35 7.52
C ALA A 122 9.12 -9.16 7.37
N ASP A 123 9.68 -8.96 6.19
CA ASP A 123 10.61 -7.86 5.91
C ASP A 123 9.87 -6.52 5.92
N ILE A 124 8.67 -6.48 5.36
CA ILE A 124 7.84 -5.27 5.34
C ILE A 124 7.40 -4.90 6.76
N PHE A 125 6.87 -5.86 7.54
CA PHE A 125 6.45 -5.59 8.91
C PHE A 125 7.60 -5.41 9.90
N ALA A 126 8.84 -5.65 9.49
CA ALA A 126 10.03 -5.29 10.26
C ALA A 126 10.38 -3.79 10.16
N ILE A 127 9.78 -3.04 9.25
CA ILE A 127 9.91 -1.57 9.20
C ILE A 127 9.05 -0.98 10.31
N GLU A 128 9.70 -0.52 11.38
CA GLU A 128 9.05 -0.20 12.65
C GLU A 128 8.88 1.30 12.87
N PRO A 129 7.82 1.71 13.61
CA PRO A 129 7.71 3.08 14.09
C PRO A 129 8.91 3.52 14.92
N GLY A 130 9.24 4.81 14.88
CA GLY A 130 10.34 5.40 15.64
C GLY A 130 10.42 6.91 15.45
N PRO A 131 11.45 7.57 15.98
CA PRO A 131 11.49 9.03 16.10
C PRO A 131 12.00 9.77 14.86
N CYS A 132 12.25 9.11 13.74
CA CYS A 132 12.89 9.73 12.59
C CYS A 132 11.96 9.84 11.38
N GLY A 133 12.12 10.96 10.66
CA GLY A 133 11.33 11.29 9.46
C GLY A 133 9.94 11.81 9.78
N PRO A 134 9.25 12.38 8.78
CA PRO A 134 7.90 12.93 8.96
C PRO A 134 6.86 11.86 9.35
N GLU A 135 7.03 10.65 8.87
CA GLU A 135 6.13 9.50 9.10
C GLU A 135 6.57 8.63 10.29
N LEU A 136 7.62 9.05 11.00
CA LEU A 136 8.05 8.48 12.26
C LEU A 136 8.38 7.00 12.23
N VAL A 137 9.36 6.65 11.45
CA VAL A 137 10.03 5.34 11.46
C VAL A 137 11.29 5.37 12.31
N ARG A 138 11.83 4.21 12.65
CA ARG A 138 13.15 4.12 13.32
C ARG A 138 14.23 4.80 12.49
N CYS A 139 15.15 5.52 13.15
CA CYS A 139 16.17 6.32 12.46
C CYS A 139 17.10 5.52 11.56
N ASP A 140 17.48 4.30 11.99
CA ASP A 140 18.27 3.38 11.18
C ASP A 140 17.53 2.94 9.93
N GLN A 141 16.24 2.65 10.06
CA GLN A 141 15.38 2.23 8.94
C GLN A 141 15.03 3.40 8.01
N PHE A 142 14.85 4.60 8.54
CA PHE A 142 14.68 5.80 7.71
C PHE A 142 15.89 6.00 6.79
N ALA A 143 17.12 5.89 7.32
CA ALA A 143 18.34 6.01 6.52
C ALA A 143 18.44 4.92 5.43
N ILE A 144 18.01 3.69 5.73
CA ILE A 144 17.95 2.59 4.75
C ILE A 144 16.90 2.88 3.67
N ALA A 145 15.71 3.32 4.05
CA ALA A 145 14.61 3.62 3.13
C ALA A 145 14.95 4.76 2.17
N LYS A 146 15.80 5.69 2.59
CA LYS A 146 16.26 6.84 1.79
C LYS A 146 17.41 6.52 0.85
N LYS A 147 17.92 5.29 0.80
CA LYS A 147 18.92 4.92 -0.20
C LYS A 147 18.33 5.07 -1.60
N PRO A 148 19.01 5.79 -2.51
CA PRO A 148 18.48 6.05 -3.83
C PRO A 148 18.38 4.78 -4.67
N LEU A 149 17.41 4.75 -5.56
CA LEU A 149 17.38 3.78 -6.65
C LEU A 149 18.56 4.00 -7.62
N PRO A 150 18.95 2.96 -8.40
CA PRO A 150 19.93 3.14 -9.47
C PRO A 150 19.52 4.29 -10.40
N ALA A 151 20.53 4.99 -10.95
CA ALA A 151 20.29 6.12 -11.85
C ALA A 151 19.43 5.69 -13.04
N ASN A 152 18.47 6.54 -13.42
CA ASN A 152 17.54 6.31 -14.53
C ASN A 152 16.60 5.10 -14.39
N TYR A 153 16.47 4.53 -13.19
CA TYR A 153 15.58 3.42 -12.94
C TYR A 153 14.12 3.86 -12.81
N MET A 154 13.87 5.02 -12.20
CA MET A 154 12.53 5.58 -11.98
C MET A 154 12.28 6.81 -12.87
N HIS A 155 11.06 6.98 -13.36
CA HIS A 155 10.67 8.16 -14.11
C HIS A 155 10.85 9.43 -13.27
N THR A 156 11.24 10.51 -13.91
CA THR A 156 11.63 11.76 -13.22
C THR A 156 10.47 12.48 -12.55
N ASP A 157 9.22 12.16 -12.89
CA ASP A 157 8.03 12.75 -12.27
C ASP A 157 7.80 12.22 -10.86
N PHE A 158 8.24 10.98 -10.58
CA PHE A 158 8.15 10.40 -9.25
C PHE A 158 9.24 10.97 -8.33
N LYS A 159 8.80 11.60 -7.25
CA LYS A 159 9.66 12.28 -6.29
C LYS A 159 9.66 11.61 -4.94
N ASP A 160 10.81 11.58 -4.31
CA ASP A 160 10.96 11.26 -2.92
C ASP A 160 10.57 12.47 -2.08
N VAL A 161 9.51 12.32 -1.30
CA VAL A 161 8.93 13.36 -0.44
C VAL A 161 9.10 13.08 1.04
N ASP A 162 10.05 12.20 1.40
CA ASP A 162 10.31 11.73 2.76
C ASP A 162 9.14 10.95 3.41
N ALA A 163 8.24 10.42 2.60
CA ALA A 163 7.12 9.60 3.06
C ALA A 163 7.57 8.16 3.34
N VAL A 164 8.33 7.97 4.41
CA VAL A 164 8.78 6.65 4.90
C VAL A 164 7.82 6.18 5.97
N VAL A 165 6.97 5.20 5.63
CA VAL A 165 5.88 4.74 6.48
C VAL A 165 6.22 3.38 7.10
N PRO A 166 5.99 3.17 8.41
CA PRO A 166 6.13 1.85 9.04
C PRO A 166 5.33 0.78 8.33
N ALA A 167 5.89 -0.43 8.22
CA ALA A 167 5.34 -1.56 7.47
C ALA A 167 5.02 -1.29 5.98
N MET A 168 5.68 -0.32 5.39
CA MET A 168 5.55 0.01 3.96
C MET A 168 6.91 0.31 3.34
N GLY A 169 7.62 1.35 3.80
CA GLY A 169 8.83 1.85 3.20
C GLY A 169 8.66 3.28 2.71
N ASN A 170 9.56 3.75 1.83
CA ASN A 170 9.53 5.08 1.28
C ASN A 170 8.66 5.14 0.02
N HIS A 171 7.81 6.15 -0.07
CA HIS A 171 6.89 6.35 -1.19
C HIS A 171 7.45 7.37 -2.17
N LEU A 172 7.52 6.99 -3.45
CA LEU A 172 7.81 7.92 -4.54
C LEU A 172 6.51 8.32 -5.21
N ILE A 173 6.23 9.63 -5.23
CA ILE A 173 4.95 10.19 -5.63
C ILE A 173 5.12 11.03 -6.88
N ASP A 174 4.19 10.87 -7.84
CA ASP A 174 4.09 11.72 -9.01
C ASP A 174 3.40 13.04 -8.64
N LEU A 175 4.21 14.09 -8.46
CA LEU A 175 3.71 15.43 -8.13
C LEU A 175 3.08 16.16 -9.33
N THR A 176 3.10 15.58 -10.53
CA THR A 176 2.41 16.10 -11.70
C THR A 176 0.96 15.62 -11.80
N GLY A 177 0.56 14.70 -10.92
CA GLY A 177 -0.79 14.16 -10.84
C GLY A 177 -1.88 15.23 -10.71
N PRO A 178 -3.11 14.96 -11.21
CA PRO A 178 -4.20 15.93 -11.17
C PRO A 178 -4.52 16.44 -9.76
N GLU A 179 -4.43 15.59 -8.76
CA GLU A 179 -4.69 15.89 -7.35
C GLU A 179 -3.73 16.93 -6.77
N PHE A 180 -2.50 17.01 -7.26
CA PHE A 180 -1.54 18.06 -6.91
C PHE A 180 -1.77 19.34 -7.70
N ASN A 181 -2.60 19.32 -8.74
CA ASN A 181 -2.95 20.41 -9.63
C ASN A 181 -4.40 20.90 -9.42
N ARG A 182 -4.90 20.84 -8.18
CA ARG A 182 -6.23 21.33 -7.76
C ARG A 182 -7.42 20.59 -8.40
N GLN A 183 -7.21 19.39 -8.92
CA GLN A 183 -8.28 18.50 -9.32
C GLN A 183 -8.63 17.57 -8.17
N PRO A 184 -9.86 17.06 -8.08
CA PRO A 184 -10.22 16.05 -7.10
C PRO A 184 -9.35 14.81 -7.22
N PHE A 185 -8.92 14.27 -6.09
CA PHE A 185 -8.29 12.96 -6.04
C PHE A 185 -9.31 11.88 -6.38
N THR A 186 -9.07 11.11 -7.41
CA THR A 186 -9.87 9.94 -7.80
C THR A 186 -9.07 8.65 -7.73
N HIS A 187 -7.87 8.66 -8.27
CA HIS A 187 -6.92 7.55 -8.18
C HIS A 187 -5.51 8.09 -8.42
N SER A 188 -4.53 7.44 -7.85
CA SER A 188 -3.12 7.74 -8.04
C SER A 188 -2.30 6.48 -8.02
N TRP A 189 -1.07 6.57 -8.50
CA TRP A 189 -0.12 5.47 -8.55
C TRP A 189 1.17 5.86 -7.87
N VAL A 190 1.63 5.04 -6.93
CA VAL A 190 2.80 5.31 -6.11
C VAL A 190 3.76 4.13 -6.22
N TYR A 191 5.06 4.39 -6.11
CA TYR A 191 6.08 3.36 -6.00
C TYR A 191 6.67 3.33 -4.60
N GLY A 192 6.80 2.14 -4.02
CA GLY A 192 7.46 1.94 -2.75
C GLY A 192 8.90 1.50 -2.93
N VAL A 193 9.81 2.10 -2.16
CA VAL A 193 11.23 1.77 -2.21
C VAL A 193 11.78 1.52 -0.82
N TYR A 194 12.77 0.63 -0.73
CA TYR A 194 13.52 0.36 0.48
C TYR A 194 14.87 -0.23 0.11
N ASP A 195 15.93 0.20 0.80
CA ASP A 195 17.31 -0.27 0.57
C ASP A 195 17.75 -0.19 -0.90
N GLY A 196 17.36 0.90 -1.61
CA GLY A 196 17.71 1.14 -3.01
C GLY A 196 17.00 0.23 -4.02
N LYS A 197 15.87 -0.37 -3.63
CA LYS A 197 15.06 -1.26 -4.48
C LYS A 197 13.60 -0.86 -4.44
N VAL A 198 12.88 -1.06 -5.55
CA VAL A 198 11.42 -1.01 -5.57
C VAL A 198 10.89 -2.27 -4.87
N ILE A 199 10.01 -2.09 -3.88
CA ILE A 199 9.47 -3.18 -3.07
C ILE A 199 7.96 -3.34 -3.20
N PHE A 200 7.25 -2.33 -3.68
CA PHE A 200 5.83 -2.42 -4.02
C PHE A 200 5.42 -1.41 -5.08
N TYR A 201 4.30 -1.67 -5.73
CA TYR A 201 3.47 -0.71 -6.44
C TYR A 201 2.20 -0.51 -5.64
N GLU A 202 1.73 0.72 -5.58
CA GLU A 202 0.52 1.07 -4.84
C GLU A 202 -0.48 1.76 -5.77
N GLN A 203 -1.70 1.25 -5.78
CA GLN A 203 -2.84 1.90 -6.39
C GLN A 203 -3.70 2.51 -5.30
N MET A 204 -3.79 3.82 -5.29
CA MET A 204 -4.72 4.56 -4.44
C MET A 204 -6.01 4.82 -5.22
N VAL A 205 -7.18 4.61 -4.60
CA VAL A 205 -8.48 4.82 -5.26
C VAL A 205 -9.45 5.45 -4.28
N SER A 206 -9.96 6.65 -4.59
CA SER A 206 -10.95 7.31 -3.75
C SER A 206 -12.30 6.60 -3.79
N ARG A 207 -13.05 6.74 -2.70
CA ARG A 207 -14.45 6.31 -2.62
C ARG A 207 -15.41 7.45 -3.01
N ALA A 208 -15.08 8.28 -3.96
CA ALA A 208 -15.93 9.39 -4.37
C ALA A 208 -17.16 8.91 -5.16
#